data_e4aecf40f039933f1f16a379b26fa913
#
_entry.id   e4aecf40f039933f1f16a379b26fa913
#
_cell.length_a   1.000
_cell.length_b   1.000
_cell.length_c   1.000
_cell.angle_alpha   90.00
_cell.angle_beta   90.00
_cell.angle_gamma   90.00
#
_symmetry.space_group_name_H-M   'P 1'
#
loop_
_entity.id
_entity.type
_entity.pdbx_description
1 polymer ?
#
loop_
_entity_poly.entity_id
_entity_poly.type
_entity_poly.pdbx_seq_one_letter_code
_entity_poly.pdbx_strand_id
1 'polypeptide(L)'
;MAEKKIIAVVGATGAQGGGLVRAILNDPKGGFAARAITRDITSDKAKELAKLGAEVVAADVKDVESLKRAFKGAYAVYCVTFFWADFSPENEKTQATNMARAAKEAGVQHAIWSTFEDTRKWIPLSDNRMPTLMGKYKVAHFDAKSEANHVFTDLGVPTTFLLTSFYWENLIYFGAGPQKGPDGKLALTYPMGDKKLPGIASEDIGKCAYGIFKKGREFIGKTVGIAGEHLTGTQMAVALTKALGREVRYNDVPADVYRSFGFPGAEDMGNMFQFKRDFEHVYTGARSVEFSRSLNPALQTFDSWLQKNSSRIPLG
;
A
#
# COMPACT_ATOMS: atom_id res chain seq x y z
N MET A 1 -10.56 12.16 -31.89
CA MET A 1 -10.24 11.14 -30.85
C MET A 1 -11.22 11.34 -29.72
N ALA A 2 -11.79 10.27 -29.14
CA ALA A 2 -12.66 10.40 -27.97
C ALA A 2 -11.87 11.03 -26.81
N GLU A 3 -12.53 11.89 -26.02
CA GLU A 3 -11.95 12.51 -24.85
C GLU A 3 -11.59 11.43 -23.82
N LYS A 4 -10.37 11.48 -23.28
CA LYS A 4 -9.90 10.51 -22.30
C LYS A 4 -10.56 10.73 -20.95
N LYS A 5 -10.97 9.64 -20.28
CA LYS A 5 -11.51 9.69 -18.92
C LYS A 5 -10.41 10.00 -17.90
N ILE A 6 -10.60 11.00 -17.07
CA ILE A 6 -9.61 11.40 -16.06
C ILE A 6 -9.66 10.46 -14.86
N ILE A 7 -8.51 9.89 -14.48
CA ILE A 7 -8.31 9.24 -13.18
C ILE A 7 -7.51 10.21 -12.30
N ALA A 8 -8.12 10.71 -11.23
CA ALA A 8 -7.47 11.55 -10.25
C ALA A 8 -6.78 10.66 -9.19
N VAL A 9 -5.48 10.85 -8.98
CA VAL A 9 -4.65 9.98 -8.15
C VAL A 9 -4.11 10.75 -6.96
N VAL A 10 -4.65 10.48 -5.77
CA VAL A 10 -4.13 11.04 -4.51
C VAL A 10 -2.80 10.36 -4.17
N GLY A 11 -1.86 11.12 -3.60
CA GLY A 11 -0.53 10.60 -3.28
C GLY A 11 0.29 10.22 -4.54
N ALA A 12 0.11 10.95 -5.63
CA ALA A 12 0.72 10.68 -6.93
C ALA A 12 2.26 10.66 -6.93
N THR A 13 2.89 11.38 -6.00
CA THR A 13 4.36 11.37 -5.82
C THR A 13 4.85 10.26 -4.88
N GLY A 14 3.93 9.47 -4.31
CA GLY A 14 4.20 8.36 -3.38
C GLY A 14 4.32 7.01 -4.05
N ALA A 15 4.50 5.98 -3.22
CA ALA A 15 4.75 4.60 -3.65
C ALA A 15 3.65 4.02 -4.55
N GLN A 16 2.39 4.08 -4.10
CA GLN A 16 1.26 3.51 -4.83
C GLN A 16 0.82 4.42 -6.00
N GLY A 17 0.55 5.70 -5.69
CA GLY A 17 0.00 6.65 -6.66
C GLY A 17 0.94 6.91 -7.83
N GLY A 18 2.25 6.98 -7.60
CA GLY A 18 3.25 7.16 -8.67
C GLY A 18 3.24 6.02 -9.68
N GLY A 19 3.11 4.77 -9.21
CA GLY A 19 2.97 3.60 -10.07
C GLY A 19 1.71 3.65 -10.92
N LEU A 20 0.58 4.11 -10.35
CA LEU A 20 -0.69 4.25 -11.08
C LEU A 20 -0.60 5.36 -12.16
N VAL A 21 -0.06 6.52 -11.81
CA VAL A 21 0.11 7.62 -12.79
C VAL A 21 0.95 7.14 -13.98
N ARG A 22 2.11 6.52 -13.72
CA ARG A 22 2.96 5.97 -14.80
C ARG A 22 2.26 4.88 -15.60
N ALA A 23 1.49 4.00 -14.96
CA ALA A 23 0.73 2.96 -15.67
C ALA A 23 -0.29 3.55 -16.66
N ILE A 24 -1.00 4.61 -16.25
CA ILE A 24 -1.94 5.33 -17.14
C ILE A 24 -1.20 5.99 -18.31
N LEU A 25 -0.09 6.68 -18.04
CA LEU A 25 0.66 7.41 -19.06
C LEU A 25 1.34 6.48 -20.06
N ASN A 26 1.76 5.29 -19.63
CA ASN A 26 2.37 4.27 -20.48
C ASN A 26 1.36 3.50 -21.35
N ASP A 27 0.04 3.76 -21.19
CA ASP A 27 -1.01 3.16 -22.04
C ASP A 27 -1.80 4.28 -22.77
N PRO A 28 -1.20 4.90 -23.81
CA PRO A 28 -1.83 6.03 -24.51
C PRO A 28 -3.15 5.66 -25.21
N LYS A 29 -3.39 4.37 -25.45
CA LYS A 29 -4.62 3.83 -26.07
C LYS A 29 -5.63 3.35 -25.03
N GLY A 30 -5.30 3.37 -23.73
CA GLY A 30 -6.15 2.86 -22.65
C GLY A 30 -7.40 3.67 -22.35
N GLY A 31 -7.58 4.82 -23.01
CA GLY A 31 -8.78 5.67 -22.85
C GLY A 31 -8.78 6.52 -21.57
N PHE A 32 -7.69 6.53 -20.80
CA PHE A 32 -7.57 7.31 -19.57
C PHE A 32 -6.48 8.38 -19.64
N ALA A 33 -6.65 9.45 -18.86
CA ALA A 33 -5.66 10.48 -18.57
C ALA A 33 -5.41 10.53 -17.06
N ALA A 34 -4.17 10.83 -16.66
CA ALA A 34 -3.79 10.91 -15.26
C ALA A 34 -3.85 12.36 -14.76
N ARG A 35 -4.60 12.59 -13.67
CA ARG A 35 -4.49 13.79 -12.85
C ARG A 35 -3.75 13.42 -11.58
N ALA A 36 -2.50 13.88 -11.47
CA ALA A 36 -1.62 13.62 -10.34
C ALA A 36 -1.86 14.64 -9.23
N ILE A 37 -2.36 14.19 -8.08
CA ILE A 37 -2.67 15.06 -6.94
C ILE A 37 -1.56 14.96 -5.92
N THR A 38 -0.98 16.11 -5.57
CA THR A 38 0.09 16.26 -4.57
C THR A 38 -0.08 17.56 -3.80
N ARG A 39 0.50 17.63 -2.60
CA ARG A 39 0.54 18.87 -1.80
C ARG A 39 1.52 19.90 -2.39
N ASP A 40 2.61 19.41 -2.96
CA ASP A 40 3.67 20.24 -3.54
C ASP A 40 3.85 19.91 -5.03
N ILE A 41 3.34 20.80 -5.88
CA ILE A 41 3.45 20.73 -7.34
C ILE A 41 4.84 21.15 -7.84
N THR A 42 5.66 21.74 -6.98
CA THR A 42 7.00 22.23 -7.32
C THR A 42 8.09 21.20 -7.06
N SER A 43 7.77 20.11 -6.35
CA SER A 43 8.70 19.01 -6.07
C SER A 43 9.21 18.36 -7.37
N ASP A 44 10.42 17.82 -7.34
CA ASP A 44 11.03 17.16 -8.51
C ASP A 44 10.18 15.99 -9.01
N LYS A 45 9.59 15.20 -8.08
CA LYS A 45 8.68 14.11 -8.44
C LYS A 45 7.41 14.60 -9.16
N ALA A 46 6.84 15.73 -8.72
CA ALA A 46 5.67 16.32 -9.36
C ALA A 46 6.01 16.84 -10.78
N LYS A 47 7.16 17.52 -10.90
CA LYS A 47 7.67 17.99 -12.21
C LYS A 47 7.96 16.83 -13.17
N GLU A 48 8.49 15.72 -12.66
CA GLU A 48 8.70 14.50 -13.46
C GLU A 48 7.38 13.97 -14.00
N LEU A 49 6.35 13.84 -13.17
CA LEU A 49 5.02 13.39 -13.62
C LEU A 49 4.41 14.34 -14.65
N ALA A 50 4.58 15.66 -14.49
CA ALA A 50 4.14 16.63 -15.48
C ALA A 50 4.87 16.48 -16.83
N LYS A 51 6.19 16.26 -16.80
CA LYS A 51 7.00 16.00 -18.02
C LYS A 51 6.56 14.74 -18.74
N LEU A 52 6.08 13.72 -17.99
CA LEU A 52 5.54 12.49 -18.55
C LEU A 52 4.11 12.65 -19.12
N GLY A 53 3.48 13.81 -18.93
CA GLY A 53 2.16 14.14 -19.49
C GLY A 53 0.99 14.06 -18.50
N ALA A 54 1.23 13.95 -17.19
CA ALA A 54 0.17 14.05 -16.18
C ALA A 54 -0.28 15.50 -15.99
N GLU A 55 -1.57 15.72 -15.80
CA GLU A 55 -2.09 16.94 -15.21
C GLU A 55 -1.76 16.96 -13.72
N VAL A 56 -0.89 17.88 -13.27
CA VAL A 56 -0.49 17.96 -11.85
C VAL A 56 -1.30 19.02 -11.14
N VAL A 57 -1.98 18.65 -10.05
CA VAL A 57 -2.91 19.50 -9.29
C VAL A 57 -2.54 19.49 -7.82
N ALA A 58 -2.55 20.68 -7.19
CA ALA A 58 -2.35 20.81 -5.76
C ALA A 58 -3.63 20.50 -4.98
N ALA A 59 -3.55 19.58 -4.01
CA ALA A 59 -4.57 19.39 -2.97
C ALA A 59 -3.98 18.70 -1.73
N ASP A 60 -4.61 18.98 -0.58
CA ASP A 60 -4.29 18.33 0.69
C ASP A 60 -5.47 17.46 1.13
N VAL A 61 -5.20 16.23 1.53
CA VAL A 61 -6.22 15.30 2.07
C VAL A 61 -6.86 15.80 3.38
N LYS A 62 -6.24 16.77 4.04
CA LYS A 62 -6.79 17.47 5.21
C LYS A 62 -7.75 18.61 4.84
N ASP A 63 -7.74 19.07 3.59
CA ASP A 63 -8.60 20.14 3.06
C ASP A 63 -9.58 19.59 2.02
N VAL A 64 -10.83 19.36 2.45
CA VAL A 64 -11.89 18.80 1.61
C VAL A 64 -12.20 19.69 0.40
N GLU A 65 -12.11 21.03 0.54
CA GLU A 65 -12.40 21.95 -0.56
C GLU A 65 -11.32 21.89 -1.65
N SER A 66 -10.05 21.71 -1.26
CA SER A 66 -8.98 21.45 -2.24
C SER A 66 -9.19 20.15 -3.00
N LEU A 67 -9.63 19.08 -2.31
CA LEU A 67 -9.96 17.78 -2.93
C LEU A 67 -11.14 17.90 -3.88
N LYS A 68 -12.21 18.61 -3.53
CA LYS A 68 -13.38 18.84 -4.41
C LYS A 68 -12.94 19.49 -5.72
N ARG A 69 -12.11 20.55 -5.65
CA ARG A 69 -11.54 21.17 -6.84
C ARG A 69 -10.70 20.20 -7.67
N ALA A 70 -9.85 19.40 -7.00
CA ALA A 70 -8.97 18.44 -7.67
C ALA A 70 -9.72 17.27 -8.31
N PHE A 71 -10.85 16.84 -7.75
CA PHE A 71 -11.67 15.74 -8.29
C PHE A 71 -12.68 16.20 -9.34
N LYS A 72 -12.93 17.50 -9.49
CA LYS A 72 -13.90 18.01 -10.45
C LYS A 72 -13.63 17.50 -11.86
N GLY A 73 -14.66 16.89 -12.47
CA GLY A 73 -14.59 16.32 -13.81
C GLY A 73 -13.80 14.99 -13.91
N ALA A 74 -13.32 14.45 -12.81
CA ALA A 74 -12.70 13.13 -12.82
C ALA A 74 -13.77 12.03 -13.01
N TYR A 75 -13.46 11.08 -13.89
CA TYR A 75 -14.25 9.86 -14.05
C TYR A 75 -14.04 8.91 -12.86
N ALA A 76 -12.79 8.80 -12.39
CA ALA A 76 -12.42 7.92 -11.31
C ALA A 76 -11.38 8.57 -10.38
N VAL A 77 -11.28 8.05 -9.14
CA VAL A 77 -10.31 8.51 -8.15
C VAL A 77 -9.59 7.34 -7.49
N TYR A 78 -8.31 7.50 -7.24
CA TYR A 78 -7.52 6.62 -6.38
C TYR A 78 -7.26 7.31 -5.06
N CYS A 79 -7.74 6.75 -3.96
CA CYS A 79 -7.69 7.29 -2.62
C CYS A 79 -6.71 6.50 -1.76
N VAL A 80 -5.74 7.17 -1.17
CA VAL A 80 -4.75 6.60 -0.26
C VAL A 80 -4.34 7.61 0.80
N THR A 81 -4.14 7.16 2.00
CA THR A 81 -3.62 7.93 3.15
C THR A 81 -2.25 7.40 3.56
N PHE A 82 -1.53 8.15 4.35
CA PHE A 82 -0.22 7.77 4.88
C PHE A 82 -0.24 7.85 6.41
N PHE A 83 -0.65 6.75 7.05
CA PHE A 83 -0.78 6.62 8.51
C PHE A 83 0.48 7.03 9.27
N TRP A 84 1.65 6.67 8.75
CA TRP A 84 2.95 6.88 9.39
C TRP A 84 3.41 8.35 9.44
N ALA A 85 2.64 9.28 8.88
CA ALA A 85 2.95 10.71 8.96
C ALA A 85 2.72 11.27 10.37
N ASP A 86 1.68 10.78 11.06
CA ASP A 86 1.26 11.29 12.36
C ASP A 86 0.76 10.19 13.32
N PHE A 87 0.80 8.92 12.91
CA PHE A 87 0.40 7.74 13.70
C PHE A 87 -1.00 7.87 14.32
N SER A 88 -1.91 8.58 13.66
CA SER A 88 -3.24 8.90 14.19
C SER A 88 -4.35 8.19 13.42
N PRO A 89 -5.06 7.22 14.05
CA PRO A 89 -6.26 6.62 13.49
C PRO A 89 -7.37 7.63 13.17
N GLU A 90 -7.50 8.68 13.97
CA GLU A 90 -8.48 9.74 13.79
C GLU A 90 -8.18 10.57 12.53
N ASN A 91 -6.91 10.94 12.32
CA ASN A 91 -6.49 11.63 11.10
C ASN A 91 -6.68 10.75 9.87
N GLU A 92 -6.37 9.45 9.97
CA GLU A 92 -6.60 8.47 8.91
C GLU A 92 -8.06 8.48 8.45
N LYS A 93 -9.00 8.38 9.39
CA LYS A 93 -10.45 8.41 9.12
C LYS A 93 -10.92 9.76 8.58
N THR A 94 -10.40 10.86 9.13
CA THR A 94 -10.74 12.21 8.67
C THR A 94 -10.31 12.41 7.23
N GLN A 95 -9.09 12.03 6.87
CA GLN A 95 -8.56 12.14 5.50
C GLN A 95 -9.36 11.26 4.52
N ALA A 96 -9.69 10.03 4.90
CA ALA A 96 -10.56 9.15 4.11
C ALA A 96 -11.96 9.77 3.91
N THR A 97 -12.53 10.36 4.97
CA THR A 97 -13.83 11.05 4.91
C THR A 97 -13.80 12.22 3.93
N ASN A 98 -12.75 13.03 3.96
CA ASN A 98 -12.59 14.15 3.04
C ASN A 98 -12.52 13.69 1.58
N MET A 99 -11.75 12.63 1.31
CA MET A 99 -11.65 12.04 -0.04
C MET A 99 -12.99 11.46 -0.50
N ALA A 100 -13.71 10.73 0.36
CA ALA A 100 -15.00 10.16 0.02
C ALA A 100 -16.06 11.24 -0.26
N ARG A 101 -16.11 12.31 0.54
CA ARG A 101 -16.99 13.47 0.32
C ARG A 101 -16.68 14.15 -1.01
N ALA A 102 -15.42 14.43 -1.30
CA ALA A 102 -15.00 15.04 -2.55
C ALA A 102 -15.34 14.14 -3.76
N ALA A 103 -15.13 12.83 -3.64
CA ALA A 103 -15.47 11.85 -4.67
C ALA A 103 -17.00 11.80 -4.93
N LYS A 104 -17.81 11.83 -3.86
CA LYS A 104 -19.28 11.89 -3.98
C LYS A 104 -19.74 13.16 -4.68
N GLU A 105 -19.23 14.32 -4.28
CA GLU A 105 -19.61 15.61 -4.87
C GLU A 105 -19.16 15.72 -6.33
N ALA A 106 -17.99 15.19 -6.67
CA ALA A 106 -17.51 15.14 -8.06
C ALA A 106 -18.28 14.15 -8.94
N GLY A 107 -19.15 13.31 -8.36
CA GLY A 107 -19.94 12.32 -9.10
C GLY A 107 -19.09 11.24 -9.76
N VAL A 108 -17.95 10.86 -9.16
CA VAL A 108 -17.05 9.86 -9.75
C VAL A 108 -17.75 8.53 -9.96
N GLN A 109 -17.41 7.86 -11.06
CA GLN A 109 -18.02 6.60 -11.44
C GLN A 109 -17.30 5.38 -10.84
N HIS A 110 -16.07 5.56 -10.33
CA HIS A 110 -15.30 4.51 -9.69
C HIS A 110 -14.24 5.12 -8.76
N ALA A 111 -14.26 4.75 -7.50
CA ALA A 111 -13.20 5.03 -6.54
C ALA A 111 -12.45 3.74 -6.20
N ILE A 112 -11.13 3.79 -6.05
CA ILE A 112 -10.35 2.76 -5.37
C ILE A 112 -9.88 3.35 -4.04
N TRP A 113 -10.25 2.72 -2.94
CA TRP A 113 -9.76 3.03 -1.61
C TRP A 113 -8.71 2.00 -1.19
N SER A 114 -7.46 2.45 -0.99
CA SER A 114 -6.38 1.61 -0.48
C SER A 114 -6.54 1.41 1.03
N THR A 115 -6.91 0.21 1.43
CA THR A 115 -7.32 -0.17 2.78
C THR A 115 -6.61 -1.44 3.25
N PHE A 116 -7.05 -1.97 4.41
CA PHE A 116 -6.62 -3.23 4.98
C PHE A 116 -7.80 -3.94 5.66
N GLU A 117 -7.52 -5.13 6.21
CA GLU A 117 -8.44 -5.90 7.03
C GLU A 117 -8.69 -5.23 8.38
N ASP A 118 -9.90 -5.37 8.93
CA ASP A 118 -10.16 -5.15 10.34
C ASP A 118 -9.69 -6.38 11.12
N THR A 119 -8.52 -6.29 11.73
CA THR A 119 -7.87 -7.43 12.40
C THR A 119 -8.64 -7.92 13.62
N ARG A 120 -9.51 -7.07 14.20
CA ARG A 120 -10.36 -7.40 15.35
C ARG A 120 -11.42 -8.47 15.06
N LYS A 121 -11.67 -8.75 13.77
CA LYS A 121 -12.54 -9.87 13.34
C LYS A 121 -11.95 -11.22 13.68
N TRP A 122 -10.64 -11.34 13.73
CA TRP A 122 -9.92 -12.58 14.03
C TRP A 122 -9.26 -12.56 15.40
N ILE A 123 -8.89 -11.38 15.90
CA ILE A 123 -8.29 -11.21 17.21
C ILE A 123 -9.03 -10.11 17.98
N PRO A 124 -10.17 -10.44 18.64
CA PRO A 124 -10.99 -9.44 19.34
C PRO A 124 -10.19 -8.74 20.43
N LEU A 125 -10.66 -7.57 20.86
CA LEU A 125 -9.98 -6.75 21.87
C LEU A 125 -9.75 -7.49 23.20
N SER A 126 -10.60 -8.45 23.52
CA SER A 126 -10.48 -9.30 24.72
C SER A 126 -9.40 -10.39 24.60
N ASP A 127 -8.83 -10.59 23.40
CA ASP A 127 -7.78 -11.61 23.19
C ASP A 127 -6.41 -11.04 23.56
N ASN A 128 -5.84 -11.56 24.65
CA ASN A 128 -4.57 -11.09 25.21
C ASN A 128 -3.31 -11.66 24.51
N ARG A 129 -3.45 -12.50 23.48
CA ARG A 129 -2.30 -12.97 22.68
C ARG A 129 -1.60 -11.84 21.92
N MET A 130 -2.33 -10.76 21.70
CA MET A 130 -1.81 -9.54 21.05
C MET A 130 -2.24 -8.32 21.87
N PRO A 131 -1.32 -7.41 22.23
CA PRO A 131 -1.69 -6.20 22.98
C PRO A 131 -2.69 -5.35 22.20
N THR A 132 -3.60 -4.71 22.95
CA THR A 132 -4.52 -3.72 22.39
C THR A 132 -3.85 -2.36 22.41
N LEU A 133 -3.74 -1.74 21.24
CA LEU A 133 -3.13 -0.43 21.09
C LEU A 133 -4.18 0.66 21.19
N MET A 134 -3.83 1.78 21.85
CA MET A 134 -4.71 2.94 22.04
C MET A 134 -6.10 2.55 22.62
N GLY A 135 -6.18 1.45 23.39
CA GLY A 135 -7.41 0.92 23.99
C GLY A 135 -8.46 0.38 23.00
N LYS A 136 -8.19 0.35 21.69
CA LYS A 136 -9.23 0.18 20.66
C LYS A 136 -8.79 -0.62 19.42
N TYR A 137 -7.50 -0.78 19.17
CA TYR A 137 -6.97 -1.39 17.97
C TYR A 137 -6.10 -2.60 18.28
N LYS A 138 -6.10 -3.59 17.40
CA LYS A 138 -5.11 -4.67 17.41
C LYS A 138 -3.94 -4.31 16.47
N VAL A 139 -4.22 -3.92 15.24
CA VAL A 139 -3.25 -3.34 14.30
C VAL A 139 -3.79 -1.98 13.88
N ALA A 140 -3.29 -0.91 14.51
CA ALA A 140 -3.93 0.40 14.44
C ALA A 140 -4.04 0.94 13.01
N HIS A 141 -2.99 0.82 12.20
CA HIS A 141 -3.04 1.31 10.81
C HIS A 141 -3.92 0.44 9.90
N PHE A 142 -4.13 -0.85 10.20
CA PHE A 142 -5.07 -1.71 9.46
C PHE A 142 -6.51 -1.39 9.87
N ASP A 143 -6.77 -1.44 11.17
CA ASP A 143 -8.11 -1.30 11.72
C ASP A 143 -8.69 0.09 11.41
N ALA A 144 -7.88 1.16 11.48
CA ALA A 144 -8.30 2.52 11.16
C ALA A 144 -8.69 2.68 9.68
N LYS A 145 -7.90 2.11 8.76
CA LYS A 145 -8.24 2.10 7.33
C LYS A 145 -9.50 1.31 7.05
N SER A 146 -9.66 0.17 7.71
CA SER A 146 -10.87 -0.65 7.59
C SER A 146 -12.11 0.06 8.14
N GLU A 147 -12.00 0.74 9.29
CA GLU A 147 -13.09 1.59 9.80
C GLU A 147 -13.53 2.65 8.78
N ALA A 148 -12.57 3.23 8.03
CA ALA A 148 -12.89 4.23 7.02
C ALA A 148 -13.62 3.69 5.79
N ASN A 149 -13.71 2.36 5.59
CA ASN A 149 -14.46 1.77 4.48
C ASN A 149 -15.94 2.20 4.50
N HIS A 150 -16.54 2.32 5.70
CA HIS A 150 -17.94 2.74 5.86
C HIS A 150 -18.21 4.11 5.25
N VAL A 151 -17.27 5.03 5.32
CA VAL A 151 -17.48 6.38 4.79
C VAL A 151 -17.76 6.38 3.30
N PHE A 152 -17.07 5.54 2.55
CA PHE A 152 -17.29 5.41 1.11
C PHE A 152 -18.64 4.73 0.81
N THR A 153 -19.00 3.69 1.55
CA THR A 153 -20.27 2.96 1.34
C THR A 153 -21.47 3.81 1.75
N ASP A 154 -21.42 4.47 2.90
CA ASP A 154 -22.54 5.26 3.44
C ASP A 154 -22.83 6.49 2.59
N LEU A 155 -21.80 7.08 1.97
CA LEU A 155 -21.96 8.15 0.98
C LEU A 155 -22.38 7.63 -0.40
N GLY A 156 -22.45 6.31 -0.59
CA GLY A 156 -22.80 5.70 -1.88
C GLY A 156 -21.76 5.99 -2.97
N VAL A 157 -20.48 6.12 -2.62
CA VAL A 157 -19.40 6.24 -3.61
C VAL A 157 -19.14 4.86 -4.22
N PRO A 158 -19.16 4.72 -5.56
CA PRO A 158 -18.88 3.43 -6.21
C PRO A 158 -17.43 3.02 -5.98
N THR A 159 -17.15 2.18 -4.98
CA THR A 159 -15.79 1.96 -4.47
C THR A 159 -15.35 0.50 -4.57
N THR A 160 -14.10 0.29 -5.00
CA THR A 160 -13.34 -0.95 -4.81
C THR A 160 -12.39 -0.78 -3.62
N PHE A 161 -12.37 -1.76 -2.71
CA PHE A 161 -11.52 -1.77 -1.53
C PHE A 161 -10.25 -2.57 -1.85
N LEU A 162 -9.11 -1.88 -1.98
CA LEU A 162 -7.85 -2.49 -2.38
C LEU A 162 -6.98 -2.83 -1.17
N LEU A 163 -6.73 -4.12 -0.92
CA LEU A 163 -5.81 -4.62 0.11
C LEU A 163 -4.42 -4.81 -0.50
N THR A 164 -3.46 -4.02 -0.05
CA THR A 164 -2.06 -4.19 -0.46
C THR A 164 -1.33 -5.22 0.40
N SER A 165 -0.09 -5.56 0.02
CA SER A 165 0.80 -6.46 0.74
C SER A 165 1.99 -5.71 1.33
N PHE A 166 3.00 -6.44 1.83
CA PHE A 166 4.28 -5.85 2.24
C PHE A 166 5.01 -5.26 1.02
N TYR A 167 5.37 -3.96 1.08
CA TYR A 167 6.10 -3.33 -0.03
C TYR A 167 7.58 -3.71 0.05
N TRP A 168 8.13 -4.24 -1.03
CA TRP A 168 9.55 -4.57 -1.09
C TRP A 168 10.43 -3.32 -0.96
N GLU A 169 9.93 -2.15 -1.34
CA GLU A 169 10.61 -0.86 -1.13
C GLU A 169 10.83 -0.50 0.34
N ASN A 170 10.13 -1.16 1.28
CA ASN A 170 10.41 -1.01 2.71
C ASN A 170 11.83 -1.51 3.07
N LEU A 171 12.39 -2.43 2.28
CA LEU A 171 13.79 -2.86 2.41
C LEU A 171 14.78 -1.73 2.12
N ILE A 172 14.36 -0.69 1.40
CA ILE A 172 15.19 0.45 1.02
C ILE A 172 14.96 1.63 1.96
N TYR A 173 13.70 1.99 2.22
CA TYR A 173 13.35 3.29 2.79
C TYR A 173 13.01 3.29 4.29
N PHE A 174 12.56 2.16 4.82
CA PHE A 174 11.99 2.11 6.18
C PHE A 174 12.78 1.20 7.14
N GLY A 175 14.06 0.95 6.84
CA GLY A 175 14.93 0.15 7.71
C GLY A 175 14.49 -1.32 7.84
N ALA A 176 13.55 -1.78 7.03
CA ALA A 176 13.09 -3.17 7.04
C ALA A 176 14.03 -4.11 6.23
N GLY A 177 15.13 -3.59 5.68
CA GLY A 177 16.16 -4.35 4.98
C GLY A 177 17.12 -5.06 5.94
N PRO A 178 18.09 -5.81 5.38
CA PRO A 178 19.08 -6.51 6.18
C PRO A 178 19.93 -5.53 7.00
N GLN A 179 20.03 -5.79 8.30
CA GLN A 179 20.85 -5.00 9.23
C GLN A 179 22.02 -5.86 9.74
N LYS A 180 23.15 -5.23 10.09
CA LYS A 180 24.25 -5.94 10.76
C LYS A 180 23.89 -6.26 12.20
N GLY A 181 24.00 -7.53 12.55
CA GLY A 181 23.95 -7.98 13.94
C GLY A 181 25.23 -7.67 14.71
N PRO A 182 25.25 -7.98 16.01
CA PRO A 182 26.45 -7.82 16.84
C PRO A 182 27.67 -8.63 16.35
N ASP A 183 27.42 -9.71 15.59
CA ASP A 183 28.45 -10.55 14.95
C ASP A 183 28.94 -10.00 13.61
N GLY A 184 28.47 -8.82 13.20
CA GLY A 184 28.80 -8.17 11.93
C GLY A 184 28.14 -8.78 10.69
N LYS A 185 27.29 -9.80 10.87
CA LYS A 185 26.58 -10.46 9.76
C LYS A 185 25.24 -9.79 9.46
N LEU A 186 24.84 -9.82 8.20
CA LEU A 186 23.55 -9.27 7.79
C LEU A 186 22.42 -10.21 8.17
N ALA A 187 21.36 -9.67 8.76
CA ALA A 187 20.15 -10.39 9.12
C ALA A 187 18.89 -9.61 8.70
N LEU A 188 17.94 -10.32 8.12
CA LEU A 188 16.57 -9.86 7.90
C LEU A 188 15.74 -10.29 9.11
N THR A 189 15.26 -9.33 9.92
CA THR A 189 14.62 -9.63 11.21
C THR A 189 13.13 -9.34 11.16
N TYR A 190 12.29 -10.38 11.17
CA TYR A 190 10.83 -10.30 11.26
C TYR A 190 10.27 -11.39 12.18
N PRO A 191 9.17 -11.12 12.91
CA PRO A 191 8.51 -12.11 13.77
C PRO A 191 7.50 -12.95 12.96
N MET A 192 7.95 -13.61 11.88
CA MET A 192 7.11 -14.35 10.95
C MET A 192 7.23 -15.86 11.04
N GLY A 193 8.22 -16.38 11.80
CA GLY A 193 8.51 -17.80 11.85
C GLY A 193 8.77 -18.38 10.45
N ASP A 194 8.14 -19.49 10.15
CA ASP A 194 8.14 -20.17 8.85
C ASP A 194 7.00 -19.72 7.92
N LYS A 195 6.21 -18.71 8.32
CA LYS A 195 5.01 -18.28 7.62
C LYS A 195 5.32 -17.38 6.43
N LYS A 196 4.46 -17.45 5.42
CA LYS A 196 4.59 -16.65 4.20
C LYS A 196 4.12 -15.22 4.44
N LEU A 197 4.93 -14.27 3.99
CA LEU A 197 4.63 -12.86 3.94
C LEU A 197 4.33 -12.48 2.48
N PRO A 198 3.07 -12.24 2.10
CA PRO A 198 2.74 -11.64 0.82
C PRO A 198 3.45 -10.30 0.63
N GLY A 199 4.20 -10.16 -0.45
CA GLY A 199 4.94 -8.95 -0.79
C GLY A 199 4.69 -8.51 -2.23
N ILE A 200 4.96 -7.24 -2.52
CA ILE A 200 4.74 -6.64 -3.84
C ILE A 200 5.68 -5.45 -4.07
N ALA A 201 6.12 -5.25 -5.31
CA ALA A 201 6.73 -3.99 -5.71
C ALA A 201 5.70 -2.85 -5.66
N SER A 202 6.04 -1.72 -5.06
CA SER A 202 5.09 -0.60 -4.89
C SER A 202 4.55 -0.07 -6.22
N GLU A 203 5.36 -0.09 -7.27
CA GLU A 203 4.93 0.29 -8.63
C GLU A 203 3.84 -0.64 -9.17
N ASP A 204 3.90 -1.93 -8.86
CA ASP A 204 2.93 -2.91 -9.31
C ASP A 204 1.57 -2.78 -8.63
N ILE A 205 1.52 -2.17 -7.43
CA ILE A 205 0.25 -1.78 -6.79
C ILE A 205 -0.52 -0.83 -7.73
N GLY A 206 0.16 0.19 -8.24
CA GLY A 206 -0.44 1.13 -9.18
C GLY A 206 -0.87 0.48 -10.49
N LYS A 207 -0.09 -0.47 -11.02
CA LYS A 207 -0.43 -1.22 -12.24
C LYS A 207 -1.65 -2.12 -12.02
N CYS A 208 -1.75 -2.79 -10.87
CA CYS A 208 -2.94 -3.57 -10.50
C CYS A 208 -4.17 -2.67 -10.36
N ALA A 209 -4.04 -1.50 -9.70
CA ALA A 209 -5.12 -0.52 -9.61
C ALA A 209 -5.57 -0.03 -11.00
N TYR A 210 -4.64 0.19 -11.92
CA TYR A 210 -4.96 0.50 -13.31
C TYR A 210 -5.70 -0.65 -14.00
N GLY A 211 -5.31 -1.89 -13.76
CA GLY A 211 -6.02 -3.08 -14.23
C GLY A 211 -7.48 -3.11 -13.73
N ILE A 212 -7.71 -2.75 -12.46
CA ILE A 212 -9.06 -2.64 -11.89
C ILE A 212 -9.86 -1.55 -12.62
N PHE A 213 -9.32 -0.36 -12.83
CA PHE A 213 -10.01 0.70 -13.56
C PHE A 213 -10.35 0.30 -15.00
N LYS A 214 -9.48 -0.43 -15.69
CA LYS A 214 -9.76 -0.95 -17.05
C LYS A 214 -10.89 -1.97 -17.09
N LYS A 215 -11.13 -2.72 -16.02
CA LYS A 215 -12.25 -3.64 -15.88
C LYS A 215 -13.59 -2.92 -15.59
N GLY A 216 -13.55 -1.61 -15.42
CA GLY A 216 -14.74 -0.78 -15.24
C GLY A 216 -15.49 -1.11 -13.95
N ARG A 217 -16.79 -1.44 -14.05
CA ARG A 217 -17.68 -1.62 -12.90
C ARG A 217 -17.55 -2.97 -12.21
N GLU A 218 -16.78 -3.90 -12.76
CA GLU A 218 -16.71 -5.30 -12.29
C GLU A 218 -16.31 -5.42 -10.82
N PHE A 219 -15.46 -4.52 -10.32
CA PHE A 219 -14.94 -4.56 -8.95
C PHE A 219 -15.58 -3.57 -7.99
N ILE A 220 -16.58 -2.79 -8.42
CA ILE A 220 -17.30 -1.88 -7.52
C ILE A 220 -18.03 -2.69 -6.45
N GLY A 221 -17.89 -2.29 -5.19
CA GLY A 221 -18.42 -2.98 -4.01
C GLY A 221 -17.60 -4.19 -3.56
N LYS A 222 -16.51 -4.54 -4.26
CA LYS A 222 -15.66 -5.69 -3.93
C LYS A 222 -14.40 -5.28 -3.19
N THR A 223 -13.92 -6.21 -2.34
CA THR A 223 -12.59 -6.17 -1.76
C THR A 223 -11.64 -6.98 -2.64
N VAL A 224 -10.53 -6.39 -3.02
CA VAL A 224 -9.52 -6.94 -3.93
C VAL A 224 -8.17 -6.92 -3.24
N GLY A 225 -7.59 -8.08 -2.97
CA GLY A 225 -6.24 -8.18 -2.41
C GLY A 225 -5.20 -8.51 -3.49
N ILE A 226 -4.04 -7.87 -3.40
CA ILE A 226 -2.96 -8.03 -4.37
C ILE A 226 -1.63 -8.37 -3.71
N ALA A 227 -0.85 -9.24 -4.38
CA ALA A 227 0.53 -9.58 -4.02
C ALA A 227 1.34 -9.92 -5.27
N GLY A 228 2.65 -9.67 -5.23
CA GLY A 228 3.62 -10.12 -6.23
C GLY A 228 4.04 -11.56 -6.00
N GLU A 229 4.36 -11.89 -4.75
CA GLU A 229 4.72 -13.24 -4.30
C GLU A 229 4.37 -13.44 -2.81
N HIS A 230 4.34 -14.72 -2.40
CA HIS A 230 4.22 -15.15 -1.00
C HIS A 230 5.51 -15.86 -0.59
N LEU A 231 6.38 -15.18 0.15
CA LEU A 231 7.69 -15.71 0.54
C LEU A 231 7.81 -15.81 2.06
N THR A 232 8.48 -16.87 2.54
CA THR A 232 8.93 -16.93 3.93
C THR A 232 10.13 -15.99 4.16
N GLY A 233 10.40 -15.62 5.41
CA GLY A 233 11.60 -14.85 5.75
C GLY A 233 12.89 -15.52 5.28
N THR A 234 12.96 -16.86 5.37
CA THR A 234 14.10 -17.64 4.87
C THR A 234 14.25 -17.52 3.34
N GLN A 235 13.15 -17.62 2.60
CA GLN A 235 13.19 -17.46 1.13
C GLN A 235 13.63 -16.05 0.72
N MET A 236 13.15 -15.03 1.44
CA MET A 236 13.58 -13.65 1.21
C MET A 236 15.07 -13.47 1.50
N ALA A 237 15.59 -14.07 2.59
CA ALA A 237 17.00 -13.99 2.96
C ALA A 237 17.91 -14.67 1.91
N VAL A 238 17.48 -15.82 1.36
CA VAL A 238 18.19 -16.51 0.27
C VAL A 238 18.24 -15.65 -0.99
N ALA A 239 17.12 -15.06 -1.39
CA ALA A 239 17.06 -14.16 -2.55
C ALA A 239 17.95 -12.92 -2.36
N LEU A 240 17.92 -12.32 -1.17
CA LEU A 240 18.79 -11.19 -0.80
C LEU A 240 20.26 -11.58 -0.84
N THR A 241 20.64 -12.74 -0.30
CA THR A 241 22.02 -13.27 -0.35
C THR A 241 22.52 -13.32 -1.79
N LYS A 242 21.72 -13.90 -2.69
CA LYS A 242 22.03 -13.99 -4.11
C LYS A 242 22.18 -12.61 -4.76
N ALA A 243 21.25 -11.70 -4.50
CA ALA A 243 21.22 -10.39 -5.14
C ALA A 243 22.30 -9.44 -4.62
N LEU A 244 22.71 -9.55 -3.34
CA LEU A 244 23.69 -8.69 -2.69
C LEU A 244 25.12 -9.26 -2.77
N GLY A 245 25.27 -10.54 -3.13
CA GLY A 245 26.57 -11.23 -3.10
C GLY A 245 27.17 -11.38 -1.70
N ARG A 246 26.35 -11.30 -0.67
CA ARG A 246 26.72 -11.39 0.75
C ARG A 246 25.70 -12.21 1.51
N GLU A 247 26.14 -13.04 2.45
CA GLU A 247 25.23 -13.84 3.28
C GLU A 247 24.26 -12.92 4.04
N VAL A 248 22.96 -13.16 3.86
CA VAL A 248 21.88 -12.56 4.64
C VAL A 248 21.17 -13.71 5.34
N ARG A 249 21.04 -13.65 6.66
CA ARG A 249 20.31 -14.63 7.45
C ARG A 249 18.90 -14.14 7.71
N TYR A 250 17.97 -15.06 7.83
CA TYR A 250 16.69 -14.76 8.44
C TYR A 250 16.80 -14.91 9.95
N ASN A 251 16.45 -13.87 10.67
CA ASN A 251 16.39 -13.84 12.12
C ASN A 251 14.93 -13.74 12.55
N ASP A 252 14.35 -14.89 12.90
CA ASP A 252 13.03 -14.93 13.49
C ASP A 252 13.10 -14.53 14.95
N VAL A 253 12.31 -13.56 15.34
CA VAL A 253 12.20 -13.09 16.72
C VAL A 253 10.75 -13.21 17.21
N PRO A 254 10.51 -13.41 18.51
CA PRO A 254 9.17 -13.29 19.05
C PRO A 254 8.54 -11.92 18.77
N ALA A 255 7.23 -11.86 18.59
CA ALA A 255 6.55 -10.60 18.26
C ALA A 255 6.63 -9.56 19.37
N ASP A 256 6.70 -9.97 20.63
CA ASP A 256 6.94 -9.09 21.78
C ASP A 256 8.34 -8.47 21.76
N VAL A 257 9.36 -9.24 21.37
CA VAL A 257 10.71 -8.72 21.15
C VAL A 257 10.71 -7.68 20.02
N TYR A 258 10.03 -7.96 18.91
CA TYR A 258 9.94 -6.99 17.81
C TYR A 258 9.25 -5.68 18.24
N ARG A 259 8.17 -5.77 19.03
CA ARG A 259 7.50 -4.61 19.62
C ARG A 259 8.43 -3.76 20.50
N SER A 260 9.41 -4.38 21.16
CA SER A 260 10.36 -3.72 22.07
C SER A 260 11.55 -3.03 21.39
N PHE A 261 11.66 -3.07 20.05
CA PHE A 261 12.79 -2.46 19.32
C PHE A 261 12.85 -0.92 19.40
N GLY A 262 11.80 -0.26 19.92
CA GLY A 262 11.82 1.15 20.28
C GLY A 262 11.81 2.15 19.11
N PHE A 263 11.70 1.71 17.86
CA PHE A 263 11.50 2.64 16.74
C PHE A 263 10.03 3.11 16.72
N PRO A 264 9.74 4.30 16.17
CA PRO A 264 8.36 4.79 16.09
C PRO A 264 7.44 3.81 15.36
N GLY A 265 6.36 3.36 16.03
CA GLY A 265 5.40 2.39 15.48
C GLY A 265 5.79 0.92 15.63
N ALA A 266 6.85 0.59 16.37
CA ALA A 266 7.29 -0.80 16.60
C ALA A 266 6.18 -1.69 17.16
N GLU A 267 5.35 -1.18 18.07
CA GLU A 267 4.22 -1.92 18.65
C GLU A 267 3.19 -2.30 17.57
N ASP A 268 2.80 -1.34 16.73
CA ASP A 268 1.83 -1.57 15.66
C ASP A 268 2.40 -2.50 14.57
N MET A 269 3.67 -2.32 14.22
CA MET A 269 4.36 -3.21 13.28
C MET A 269 4.52 -4.63 13.83
N GLY A 270 4.84 -4.79 15.11
CA GLY A 270 4.91 -6.09 15.77
C GLY A 270 3.56 -6.81 15.79
N ASN A 271 2.49 -6.08 16.09
CA ASN A 271 1.11 -6.59 16.00
C ASN A 271 0.75 -6.97 14.57
N MET A 272 1.11 -6.16 13.59
CA MET A 272 0.87 -6.44 12.16
C MET A 272 1.55 -7.74 11.71
N PHE A 273 2.83 -7.93 12.04
CA PHE A 273 3.53 -9.17 11.69
C PHE A 273 2.96 -10.36 12.44
N GLN A 274 2.62 -10.21 13.72
CA GLN A 274 1.97 -11.26 14.48
C GLN A 274 0.64 -11.67 13.85
N PHE A 275 -0.20 -10.71 13.45
CA PHE A 275 -1.45 -10.99 12.74
C PHE A 275 -1.18 -11.77 11.44
N LYS A 276 -0.23 -11.33 10.63
CA LYS A 276 0.12 -11.99 9.37
C LYS A 276 0.65 -13.40 9.58
N ARG A 277 1.38 -13.65 10.66
CA ARG A 277 1.88 -14.97 11.04
C ARG A 277 0.77 -15.88 11.54
N ASP A 278 0.03 -15.41 12.54
CA ASP A 278 -0.96 -16.24 13.25
C ASP A 278 -2.20 -16.53 12.39
N PHE A 279 -2.52 -15.64 11.47
CA PHE A 279 -3.61 -15.73 10.51
C PHE A 279 -3.12 -15.79 9.06
N GLU A 280 -2.01 -16.49 8.81
CA GLU A 280 -1.40 -16.60 7.49
C GLU A 280 -2.41 -16.98 6.41
N HIS A 281 -3.25 -17.98 6.65
CA HIS A 281 -4.25 -18.45 5.69
C HIS A 281 -5.27 -17.38 5.30
N VAL A 282 -5.62 -16.47 6.23
CA VAL A 282 -6.50 -15.32 5.96
C VAL A 282 -5.76 -14.30 5.10
N TYR A 283 -4.55 -13.93 5.51
CA TYR A 283 -3.79 -12.86 4.87
C TYR A 283 -3.31 -13.25 3.47
N THR A 284 -2.82 -14.49 3.30
CA THR A 284 -2.41 -15.02 1.98
C THR A 284 -3.61 -15.32 1.10
N GLY A 285 -4.68 -15.90 1.67
CA GLY A 285 -5.91 -16.25 0.93
C GLY A 285 -6.61 -15.03 0.33
N ALA A 286 -6.52 -13.86 0.99
CA ALA A 286 -7.06 -12.62 0.46
C ALA A 286 -6.23 -12.02 -0.69
N ARG A 287 -5.01 -12.50 -0.97
CA ARG A 287 -4.02 -11.90 -1.89
C ARG A 287 -3.49 -12.88 -2.91
N SER A 288 -4.33 -13.27 -3.87
CA SER A 288 -3.91 -14.19 -4.95
C SER A 288 -2.89 -13.53 -5.89
N VAL A 289 -1.73 -14.18 -6.05
CA VAL A 289 -0.69 -13.76 -7.01
C VAL A 289 -1.19 -13.93 -8.45
N GLU A 290 -1.90 -15.03 -8.73
CA GLU A 290 -2.48 -15.28 -10.05
C GLU A 290 -3.49 -14.20 -10.43
N PHE A 291 -4.38 -13.86 -9.50
CA PHE A 291 -5.33 -12.77 -9.72
C PHE A 291 -4.61 -11.43 -9.92
N SER A 292 -3.59 -11.12 -9.12
CA SER A 292 -2.78 -9.90 -9.28
C SER A 292 -2.14 -9.84 -10.67
N ARG A 293 -1.65 -10.98 -11.18
CA ARG A 293 -1.09 -11.09 -12.53
C ARG A 293 -2.15 -10.90 -13.62
N SER A 294 -3.40 -11.28 -13.38
CA SER A 294 -4.49 -10.99 -14.32
C SER A 294 -4.82 -9.50 -14.44
N LEU A 295 -4.54 -8.73 -13.39
CA LEU A 295 -4.66 -7.26 -13.39
C LEU A 295 -3.42 -6.57 -13.95
N ASN A 296 -2.23 -7.13 -13.69
CA ASN A 296 -0.94 -6.65 -14.17
C ASN A 296 -0.12 -7.82 -14.75
N PRO A 297 -0.18 -8.10 -16.06
CA PRO A 297 0.58 -9.20 -16.67
C PRO A 297 2.11 -9.08 -16.47
N ALA A 298 2.62 -7.87 -16.27
CA ALA A 298 4.04 -7.58 -15.98
C ALA A 298 4.37 -7.57 -14.48
N LEU A 299 3.57 -8.26 -13.66
CA LEU A 299 3.77 -8.35 -12.22
C LEU A 299 5.16 -8.90 -11.88
N GLN A 300 5.93 -8.16 -11.10
CA GLN A 300 7.28 -8.53 -10.73
C GLN A 300 7.28 -9.65 -9.69
N THR A 301 8.29 -10.54 -9.78
CA THR A 301 8.72 -11.41 -8.69
C THR A 301 9.70 -10.67 -7.80
N PHE A 302 9.95 -11.18 -6.60
CA PHE A 302 10.94 -10.60 -5.69
C PHE A 302 12.34 -10.60 -6.31
N ASP A 303 12.72 -11.70 -6.97
CA ASP A 303 13.99 -11.78 -7.70
C ASP A 303 14.10 -10.72 -8.81
N SER A 304 13.05 -10.52 -9.61
CA SER A 304 13.07 -9.51 -10.67
C SER A 304 13.09 -8.08 -10.13
N TRP A 305 12.48 -7.84 -8.96
CA TRP A 305 12.57 -6.58 -8.25
C TRP A 305 13.98 -6.35 -7.69
N LEU A 306 14.59 -7.38 -7.08
CA LEU A 306 15.96 -7.32 -6.55
C LEU A 306 16.99 -7.04 -7.64
N GLN A 307 16.86 -7.60 -8.85
CA GLN A 307 17.75 -7.32 -9.97
C GLN A 307 17.85 -5.81 -10.27
N LYS A 308 16.79 -5.06 -10.04
CA LYS A 308 16.72 -3.61 -10.31
C LYS A 308 17.06 -2.75 -9.09
N ASN A 309 16.90 -3.28 -7.88
CA ASN A 309 16.87 -2.48 -6.68
C ASN A 309 17.89 -2.89 -5.59
N SER A 310 18.56 -4.03 -5.74
CA SER A 310 19.48 -4.53 -4.69
C SER A 310 20.58 -3.53 -4.33
N SER A 311 21.14 -2.80 -5.29
CA SER A 311 22.15 -1.75 -5.06
C SER A 311 21.64 -0.55 -4.25
N ARG A 312 20.34 -0.41 -4.08
CA ARG A 312 19.68 0.68 -3.32
C ARG A 312 19.37 0.29 -1.89
N ILE A 313 19.49 -1.00 -1.54
CA ILE A 313 19.21 -1.50 -0.19
C ILE A 313 20.36 -1.07 0.74
N PRO A 314 20.09 -0.28 1.80
CA PRO A 314 21.10 0.07 2.77
C PRO A 314 21.57 -1.20 3.50
N LEU A 315 22.87 -1.37 3.61
CA LEU A 315 23.49 -2.42 4.40
C LEU A 315 24.09 -1.77 5.64
N GLY A 316 23.38 -1.88 6.76
CA GLY A 316 23.70 -1.27 8.04
C GLY A 316 25.08 -1.62 8.59
#